data_385e145885ca5f4136f39153b9b705d3
#
_entry.id   385e145885ca5f4136f39153b9b705d3
#
_cell.length_a   1.000
_cell.length_b   1.000
_cell.length_c   1.000
_cell.angle_alpha   90.00
_cell.angle_beta   90.00
_cell.angle_gamma   90.00
#
_symmetry.space_group_name_H-M   'P 1'
#
loop_
_entity.id
_entity.type
_entity.pdbx_description
1 polymer ?
#
loop_
_entity_poly.entity_id
_entity_poly.type
_entity_poly.pdbx_seq_one_letter_code
_entity_poly.pdbx_strand_id
1 'polypeptide(L)'
;MAPQQPSSMDEQTGEPCEPEAEKGEKEGPGPPLGESEPATIDAPDGGWGWVVLLATILVLALTLAFPSCIGIFYVDLQTEFKASNSETSWVPSIMIAVLHAGGPLCSVLVERFGCRATVMFGGVLSGLGMAVSSFTHSILELYITAGVITGLGFCLSFQPAVTILGHYFVRRRPFANAMSSTGTALGLSTLPFLGDYLHSELGWRGSFLVLGAVLLNCCVCGAVMRPLRPRKPRITKAVKNAPPSPDKKRLKVRMQGMFERLASSLRRHMAFDLFSCNLRFRVFSLGITWMMLGFVVPLIYLVPYATAYGMDQSRAALLLSILGFVNIFVRPPIGVLFGLPWFKGRHIYVFSVALFINGLSNSICCIAASFPVLLIYVLTYGLSMSVIGSLMFTVLMDTVEMNRFPSALGLLSIMESVTLLVGPPLAGSLVDSTGLYTYVFLACSISVALSALFLIVSFYWLDCRDAAQKDNSPASGSPAKPAVTLSTSCQYSSVPTDGDKTYNLSSERENITEI
;
A
#
# COMPACT_ATOMS: atom_id res chain seq x y z
N MET A 1 6.45 -77.04 5.87
CA MET A 1 5.29 -77.92 6.15
C MET A 1 4.09 -77.23 5.55
N ALA A 2 3.71 -77.56 4.33
CA ALA A 2 2.38 -77.45 3.76
C ALA A 2 1.55 -78.61 4.36
N PRO A 3 0.22 -78.74 4.17
CA PRO A 3 -0.51 -78.61 2.90
C PRO A 3 -1.94 -78.02 3.02
N GLN A 4 -2.45 -77.54 1.93
CA GLN A 4 -3.38 -78.10 0.90
C GLN A 4 -4.86 -77.69 1.06
N GLN A 5 -5.36 -77.20 -0.07
CA GLN A 5 -6.74 -77.14 -0.59
C GLN A 5 -7.46 -78.55 -0.56
N PRO A 6 -8.75 -78.69 -0.90
CA PRO A 6 -9.38 -78.33 -2.17
C PRO A 6 -10.89 -77.95 -2.13
N SER A 7 -11.41 -77.22 -3.19
CA SER A 7 -12.31 -77.59 -4.30
C SER A 7 -13.71 -78.08 -3.92
N SER A 8 -14.80 -77.69 -4.58
CA SER A 8 -15.34 -77.94 -5.92
C SER A 8 -16.76 -77.37 -6.05
N MET A 9 -17.08 -76.77 -7.18
CA MET A 9 -18.02 -77.28 -8.25
C MET A 9 -19.49 -77.43 -7.78
N ASP A 10 -20.44 -76.99 -8.48
CA ASP A 10 -21.13 -76.89 -9.74
C ASP A 10 -22.59 -76.52 -9.45
N GLU A 11 -23.48 -76.04 -10.22
CA GLU A 11 -23.99 -76.28 -11.54
C GLU A 11 -25.22 -75.40 -11.78
N GLN A 12 -25.32 -74.77 -12.90
CA GLN A 12 -26.33 -74.51 -13.90
C GLN A 12 -27.82 -74.60 -13.55
N THR A 13 -28.57 -73.66 -14.10
CA THR A 13 -29.69 -73.72 -15.07
C THR A 13 -30.59 -72.50 -14.83
N GLY A 14 -30.99 -71.67 -15.79
CA GLY A 14 -31.69 -71.87 -17.00
C GLY A 14 -32.61 -70.67 -17.15
N GLU A 15 -32.60 -70.02 -18.31
CA GLU A 15 -33.49 -68.95 -18.78
C GLU A 15 -35.00 -69.33 -18.77
N PRO A 16 -35.98 -68.43 -18.96
CA PRO A 16 -36.12 -67.65 -20.19
C PRO A 16 -36.73 -66.21 -20.06
N CYS A 17 -36.69 -65.58 -21.24
CA CYS A 17 -37.09 -64.22 -21.63
C CYS A 17 -38.56 -63.83 -21.50
N GLU A 18 -38.75 -62.46 -21.54
CA GLU A 18 -39.79 -61.61 -22.18
C GLU A 18 -40.82 -60.94 -21.24
N PRO A 19 -41.46 -59.81 -21.70
CA PRO A 19 -41.00 -58.62 -22.41
C PRO A 19 -41.46 -57.28 -21.79
N GLU A 20 -40.94 -56.21 -22.35
CA GLU A 20 -41.30 -54.79 -22.43
C GLU A 20 -42.53 -54.26 -21.67
N ALA A 21 -42.30 -53.17 -20.90
CA ALA A 21 -43.29 -52.09 -20.74
C ALA A 21 -42.57 -50.74 -20.61
N GLU A 22 -42.62 -49.97 -21.67
CA GLU A 22 -42.33 -48.56 -21.80
C GLU A 22 -43.07 -47.75 -20.72
N LYS A 23 -42.33 -47.04 -19.84
CA LYS A 23 -42.89 -45.90 -19.09
C LYS A 23 -41.95 -44.71 -19.26
N GLY A 24 -42.42 -43.75 -20.05
CA GLY A 24 -41.78 -42.46 -20.24
C GLY A 24 -41.57 -41.73 -18.91
N GLU A 25 -40.34 -41.49 -18.61
CA GLU A 25 -39.90 -40.64 -17.52
C GLU A 25 -39.81 -39.21 -18.06
N LYS A 26 -40.66 -38.35 -17.53
CA LYS A 26 -40.65 -36.90 -17.78
C LYS A 26 -39.35 -36.34 -17.26
N GLU A 27 -38.50 -35.84 -18.14
CA GLU A 27 -37.36 -34.96 -17.79
C GLU A 27 -37.89 -33.74 -17.03
N GLY A 28 -37.56 -33.69 -15.76
CA GLY A 28 -37.68 -32.47 -14.95
C GLY A 28 -36.64 -31.43 -15.37
N PRO A 29 -36.87 -30.13 -15.16
CA PRO A 29 -35.93 -29.09 -15.55
C PRO A 29 -34.59 -29.30 -14.84
N GLY A 30 -33.51 -29.35 -15.63
CA GLY A 30 -32.16 -29.48 -15.16
C GLY A 30 -31.79 -28.35 -14.16
N PRO A 31 -30.83 -28.58 -13.26
CA PRO A 31 -30.44 -27.59 -12.28
C PRO A 31 -29.91 -26.31 -12.95
N PRO A 32 -30.17 -25.13 -12.37
CA PRO A 32 -29.78 -23.87 -12.96
C PRO A 32 -28.25 -23.85 -13.16
N LEU A 33 -27.84 -23.37 -14.33
CA LEU A 33 -26.43 -23.11 -14.69
C LEU A 33 -25.73 -22.37 -13.55
N GLY A 34 -24.87 -23.11 -12.86
CA GLY A 34 -24.13 -22.59 -11.73
C GLY A 34 -23.35 -21.34 -12.11
N GLU A 35 -23.57 -20.28 -11.36
CA GLU A 35 -22.66 -19.16 -11.24
C GLU A 35 -21.26 -19.73 -11.04
N SER A 36 -20.36 -19.40 -11.94
CA SER A 36 -18.96 -19.78 -11.86
C SER A 36 -18.39 -19.19 -10.58
N GLU A 37 -18.17 -20.03 -9.56
CA GLU A 37 -17.41 -19.64 -8.38
C GLU A 37 -16.11 -18.98 -8.83
N PRO A 38 -15.76 -17.82 -8.25
CA PRO A 38 -14.49 -17.18 -8.55
C PRO A 38 -13.37 -18.16 -8.22
N ALA A 39 -12.48 -18.40 -9.19
CA ALA A 39 -11.36 -19.32 -9.07
C ALA A 39 -10.56 -19.00 -7.80
N THR A 40 -10.72 -19.82 -6.77
CA THR A 40 -9.95 -19.72 -5.54
C THR A 40 -8.50 -20.02 -5.88
N ILE A 41 -7.64 -19.00 -5.78
CA ILE A 41 -6.19 -19.17 -5.89
C ILE A 41 -5.77 -19.88 -4.59
N ASP A 42 -5.34 -21.13 -4.69
CA ASP A 42 -4.70 -21.83 -3.57
C ASP A 42 -3.40 -21.09 -3.24
N ALA A 43 -3.47 -20.23 -2.22
CA ALA A 43 -2.31 -19.53 -1.72
C ALA A 43 -1.42 -20.56 -0.98
N PRO A 44 -0.14 -20.70 -1.37
CA PRO A 44 0.72 -21.74 -0.79
C PRO A 44 1.06 -21.50 0.70
N ASP A 45 0.80 -20.29 1.27
CA ASP A 45 1.13 -19.88 2.65
C ASP A 45 2.51 -20.36 3.16
N GLY A 46 3.47 -20.53 2.23
CA GLY A 46 4.81 -21.05 2.47
C GLY A 46 5.61 -21.28 1.19
N GLY A 47 6.60 -22.16 1.24
CA GLY A 47 7.43 -22.52 0.10
C GLY A 47 8.10 -21.31 -0.57
N TRP A 48 7.88 -21.12 -1.87
CA TRP A 48 8.42 -19.98 -2.63
C TRP A 48 7.94 -18.60 -2.12
N GLY A 49 6.84 -18.56 -1.35
CA GLY A 49 6.34 -17.33 -0.71
C GLY A 49 7.38 -16.67 0.21
N TRP A 50 8.23 -17.44 0.88
CA TRP A 50 9.31 -16.90 1.73
C TRP A 50 10.37 -16.16 0.91
N VAL A 51 10.69 -16.66 -0.29
CA VAL A 51 11.62 -16.00 -1.21
C VAL A 51 11.02 -14.69 -1.74
N VAL A 52 9.72 -14.71 -2.04
CA VAL A 52 8.99 -13.49 -2.43
C VAL A 52 8.93 -12.48 -1.28
N LEU A 53 8.76 -12.95 -0.03
CA LEU A 53 8.80 -12.09 1.16
C LEU A 53 10.17 -11.40 1.30
N LEU A 54 11.27 -12.17 1.18
CA LEU A 54 12.63 -11.60 1.23
C LEU A 54 12.86 -10.58 0.12
N ALA A 55 12.44 -10.89 -1.11
CA ALA A 55 12.52 -9.96 -2.23
C ALA A 55 11.70 -8.69 -1.97
N THR A 56 10.52 -8.81 -1.36
CA THR A 56 9.68 -7.66 -0.99
C THR A 56 10.36 -6.82 0.08
N ILE A 57 10.96 -7.43 1.12
CA ILE A 57 11.73 -6.73 2.16
C ILE A 57 12.83 -5.88 1.52
N LEU A 58 13.60 -6.45 0.57
CA LEU A 58 14.66 -5.71 -0.12
C LEU A 58 14.12 -4.59 -1.00
N VAL A 59 13.01 -4.80 -1.71
CA VAL A 59 12.37 -3.73 -2.50
C VAL A 59 11.91 -2.59 -1.60
N LEU A 60 11.28 -2.88 -0.47
CA LEU A 60 10.84 -1.84 0.47
C LEU A 60 12.03 -1.09 1.09
N ALA A 61 13.14 -1.79 1.38
CA ALA A 61 14.36 -1.17 1.86
C ALA A 61 14.92 -0.17 0.84
N LEU A 62 14.93 -0.53 -0.44
CA LEU A 62 15.51 0.28 -1.50
C LEU A 62 14.57 1.40 -1.99
N THR A 63 13.26 1.32 -1.77
CA THR A 63 12.31 2.30 -2.30
C THR A 63 11.80 3.28 -1.25
N LEU A 64 11.29 2.79 -0.12
CA LEU A 64 10.64 3.65 0.89
C LEU A 64 11.64 4.40 1.79
N ALA A 65 12.82 3.82 2.05
CA ALA A 65 13.84 4.46 2.88
C ALA A 65 14.75 5.41 2.07
N PHE A 66 14.84 5.23 0.77
CA PHE A 66 15.77 5.96 -0.09
C PHE A 66 15.64 7.48 -0.04
N PRO A 67 14.43 8.07 -0.06
CA PRO A 67 14.27 9.53 -0.03
C PRO A 67 14.92 10.17 1.21
N SER A 68 14.98 9.47 2.34
CA SER A 68 15.64 9.96 3.56
C SER A 68 17.16 10.06 3.42
N CYS A 69 17.77 9.25 2.51
CA CYS A 69 19.21 9.33 2.24
C CYS A 69 19.59 10.59 1.47
N ILE A 70 18.67 11.21 0.73
CA ILE A 70 18.94 12.47 0.01
C ILE A 70 19.36 13.58 0.97
N GLY A 71 18.92 13.52 2.23
CA GLY A 71 19.32 14.46 3.28
C GLY A 71 20.84 14.51 3.54
N ILE A 72 21.58 13.44 3.23
CA ILE A 72 23.06 13.40 3.36
C ILE A 72 23.74 14.31 2.34
N PHE A 73 23.17 14.37 1.12
CA PHE A 73 23.70 15.16 0.01
C PHE A 73 23.13 16.58 -0.03
N TYR A 74 22.32 16.96 0.95
CA TYR A 74 21.54 18.20 0.96
C TYR A 74 22.42 19.45 0.82
N VAL A 75 23.50 19.52 1.59
CA VAL A 75 24.44 20.65 1.60
C VAL A 75 25.20 20.77 0.29
N ASP A 76 25.63 19.63 -0.29
CA ASP A 76 26.32 19.63 -1.59
C ASP A 76 25.42 20.12 -2.72
N LEU A 77 24.16 19.65 -2.73
CA LEU A 77 23.18 20.08 -3.73
C LEU A 77 22.89 21.59 -3.63
N GLN A 78 22.80 22.12 -2.40
CA GLN A 78 22.64 23.55 -2.19
C GLN A 78 23.85 24.37 -2.70
N THR A 79 25.04 23.89 -2.41
CA THR A 79 26.29 24.56 -2.78
C THR A 79 26.53 24.52 -4.29
N GLU A 80 26.31 23.36 -4.93
CA GLU A 80 26.51 23.15 -6.36
C GLU A 80 25.52 23.95 -7.20
N PHE A 81 24.23 23.88 -6.86
CA PHE A 81 23.15 24.53 -7.64
C PHE A 81 22.78 25.91 -7.12
N LYS A 82 23.42 26.40 -6.05
CA LYS A 82 23.07 27.66 -5.36
C LYS A 82 21.59 27.74 -5.02
N ALA A 83 21.04 26.60 -4.60
CA ALA A 83 19.63 26.44 -4.33
C ALA A 83 19.30 26.75 -2.87
N SER A 84 18.08 27.27 -2.65
CA SER A 84 17.55 27.47 -1.29
C SER A 84 17.19 26.13 -0.62
N ASN A 85 16.90 26.17 0.69
CA ASN A 85 16.41 24.98 1.41
C ASN A 85 15.07 24.51 0.82
N SER A 86 14.19 25.42 0.45
CA SER A 86 12.92 25.11 -0.19
C SER A 86 13.15 24.40 -1.53
N GLU A 87 14.02 24.94 -2.38
CA GLU A 87 14.33 24.35 -3.69
C GLU A 87 14.94 22.95 -3.58
N THR A 88 15.89 22.75 -2.68
CA THR A 88 16.54 21.45 -2.48
C THR A 88 15.56 20.39 -1.97
N SER A 89 14.65 20.77 -1.09
CA SER A 89 13.67 19.84 -0.50
C SER A 89 12.58 19.35 -1.48
N TRP A 90 12.40 20.03 -2.64
CA TRP A 90 11.53 19.51 -3.70
C TRP A 90 11.99 18.16 -4.25
N VAL A 91 13.30 17.86 -4.24
CA VAL A 91 13.84 16.59 -4.76
C VAL A 91 13.24 15.38 -4.02
N PRO A 92 13.44 15.21 -2.70
CA PRO A 92 12.83 14.09 -1.98
C PRO A 92 11.31 14.17 -1.92
N SER A 93 10.72 15.37 -1.93
CA SER A 93 9.26 15.55 -1.89
C SER A 93 8.58 15.03 -3.15
N ILE A 94 9.08 15.38 -4.33
CA ILE A 94 8.56 14.89 -5.61
C ILE A 94 8.73 13.36 -5.67
N MET A 95 9.88 12.85 -5.25
CA MET A 95 10.17 11.41 -5.23
C MET A 95 9.14 10.63 -4.40
N ILE A 96 8.86 11.08 -3.17
CA ILE A 96 7.90 10.43 -2.26
C ILE A 96 6.46 10.62 -2.77
N ALA A 97 6.11 11.80 -3.24
CA ALA A 97 4.77 12.09 -3.74
C ALA A 97 4.42 11.25 -4.97
N VAL A 98 5.35 11.12 -5.92
CA VAL A 98 5.17 10.28 -7.13
C VAL A 98 5.09 8.80 -6.76
N LEU A 99 5.87 8.35 -5.76
CA LEU A 99 5.78 6.98 -5.24
C LEU A 99 4.37 6.66 -4.73
N HIS A 100 3.72 7.57 -4.00
CA HIS A 100 2.38 7.38 -3.45
C HIS A 100 1.27 7.63 -4.50
N ALA A 101 1.40 8.67 -5.32
CA ALA A 101 0.40 9.04 -6.33
C ALA A 101 0.34 8.10 -7.54
N GLY A 102 1.44 7.40 -7.84
CA GLY A 102 1.55 6.54 -9.02
C GLY A 102 0.73 5.24 -8.99
N GLY A 103 0.01 4.97 -7.88
CA GLY A 103 -0.76 3.75 -7.66
C GLY A 103 -1.67 3.31 -8.79
N PRO A 104 -2.52 4.18 -9.31
CA PRO A 104 -3.42 3.85 -10.41
C PRO A 104 -2.71 3.44 -11.70
N LEU A 105 -1.61 4.13 -12.04
CA LEU A 105 -0.76 3.76 -13.17
C LEU A 105 -0.13 2.38 -12.95
N CYS A 106 0.35 2.13 -11.74
CA CYS A 106 0.92 0.85 -11.35
C CYS A 106 -0.10 -0.28 -11.50
N SER A 107 -1.34 -0.09 -11.03
CA SER A 107 -2.40 -1.09 -11.14
C SER A 107 -2.67 -1.49 -12.59
N VAL A 108 -2.77 -0.52 -13.52
CA VAL A 108 -2.96 -0.79 -14.95
C VAL A 108 -1.79 -1.57 -15.55
N LEU A 109 -0.55 -1.26 -15.14
CA LEU A 109 0.63 -1.98 -15.62
C LEU A 109 0.68 -3.41 -15.07
N VAL A 110 0.30 -3.60 -13.80
CA VAL A 110 0.22 -4.93 -13.18
C VAL A 110 -0.85 -5.79 -13.83
N GLU A 111 -2.03 -5.25 -14.13
CA GLU A 111 -3.09 -5.97 -14.85
C GLU A 111 -2.64 -6.40 -16.25
N ARG A 112 -1.84 -5.59 -16.93
CA ARG A 112 -1.42 -5.84 -18.30
C ARG A 112 -0.18 -6.72 -18.43
N PHE A 113 0.84 -6.48 -17.62
CA PHE A 113 2.16 -7.11 -17.72
C PHE A 113 2.45 -8.06 -16.55
N GLY A 114 1.64 -8.01 -15.49
CA GLY A 114 1.85 -8.77 -14.26
C GLY A 114 2.86 -8.12 -13.32
N CYS A 115 2.81 -8.49 -12.02
CA CYS A 115 3.65 -7.92 -10.97
C CYS A 115 5.15 -8.05 -11.28
N ARG A 116 5.61 -9.21 -11.77
CA ARG A 116 7.02 -9.48 -12.06
C ARG A 116 7.63 -8.47 -13.04
N ALA A 117 7.00 -8.30 -14.21
CA ALA A 117 7.51 -7.39 -15.24
C ALA A 117 7.46 -5.92 -14.77
N THR A 118 6.43 -5.55 -14.02
CA THR A 118 6.25 -4.18 -13.50
C THR A 118 7.35 -3.85 -12.48
N VAL A 119 7.68 -4.75 -11.54
CA VAL A 119 8.78 -4.55 -10.58
C VAL A 119 10.13 -4.43 -11.31
N MET A 120 10.40 -5.29 -12.28
CA MET A 120 11.65 -5.22 -13.07
C MET A 120 11.75 -3.89 -13.82
N PHE A 121 10.67 -3.45 -14.47
CA PHE A 121 10.63 -2.17 -15.17
C PHE A 121 10.82 -0.99 -14.21
N GLY A 122 10.18 -1.04 -13.03
CA GLY A 122 10.36 -0.05 -11.97
C GLY A 122 11.81 0.03 -11.48
N GLY A 123 12.47 -1.12 -11.28
CA GLY A 123 13.88 -1.20 -10.89
C GLY A 123 14.84 -0.61 -11.94
N VAL A 124 14.61 -0.89 -13.24
CA VAL A 124 15.37 -0.26 -14.33
C VAL A 124 15.15 1.26 -14.33
N LEU A 125 13.89 1.69 -14.21
CA LEU A 125 13.53 3.10 -14.27
C LEU A 125 14.15 3.88 -13.09
N SER A 126 14.08 3.34 -11.87
CA SER A 126 14.66 4.00 -10.69
C SER A 126 16.19 4.03 -10.74
N GLY A 127 16.82 2.93 -11.15
CA GLY A 127 18.27 2.86 -11.27
C GLY A 127 18.82 3.81 -12.34
N LEU A 128 18.19 3.85 -13.52
CA LEU A 128 18.57 4.79 -14.59
C LEU A 128 18.27 6.24 -14.20
N GLY A 129 17.10 6.51 -13.59
CA GLY A 129 16.75 7.84 -13.12
C GLY A 129 17.81 8.40 -12.17
N MET A 130 18.25 7.60 -11.20
CA MET A 130 19.29 8.00 -10.25
C MET A 130 20.66 8.12 -10.89
N ALA A 131 21.04 7.19 -11.79
CA ALA A 131 22.30 7.26 -12.52
C ALA A 131 22.38 8.53 -13.42
N VAL A 132 21.29 8.86 -14.13
CA VAL A 132 21.22 10.09 -14.95
C VAL A 132 21.30 11.35 -14.07
N SER A 133 20.76 11.29 -12.84
CA SER A 133 20.86 12.41 -11.87
C SER A 133 22.30 12.81 -11.53
N SER A 134 23.27 11.88 -11.67
CA SER A 134 24.68 12.20 -11.44
C SER A 134 25.29 13.16 -12.49
N PHE A 135 24.65 13.27 -13.66
CA PHE A 135 25.10 14.10 -14.78
C PHE A 135 24.33 15.43 -14.91
N THR A 136 23.43 15.73 -13.99
CA THR A 136 22.61 16.95 -14.04
C THR A 136 23.43 18.21 -13.76
N HIS A 137 23.08 19.31 -14.42
CA HIS A 137 23.70 20.61 -14.30
C HIS A 137 22.75 21.67 -13.72
N SER A 138 21.47 21.34 -13.54
CA SER A 138 20.49 22.21 -12.91
C SER A 138 19.61 21.46 -11.93
N ILE A 139 19.10 22.17 -10.92
CA ILE A 139 18.20 21.59 -9.94
C ILE A 139 16.87 21.12 -10.57
N LEU A 140 16.45 21.78 -11.66
CA LEU A 140 15.24 21.40 -12.41
C LEU A 140 15.39 20.05 -13.09
N GLU A 141 16.57 19.76 -13.66
CA GLU A 141 16.89 18.44 -14.20
C GLU A 141 16.86 17.37 -13.11
N LEU A 142 17.34 17.72 -11.91
CA LEU A 142 17.34 16.83 -10.74
C LEU A 142 15.90 16.52 -10.27
N TYR A 143 14.98 17.50 -10.31
CA TYR A 143 13.55 17.25 -10.02
C TYR A 143 12.95 16.21 -10.98
N ILE A 144 13.31 16.26 -12.27
CA ILE A 144 12.81 15.32 -13.25
C ILE A 144 13.46 13.94 -13.07
N THR A 145 14.79 13.88 -12.96
CA THR A 145 15.53 12.61 -12.94
C THR A 145 15.42 11.90 -11.59
N ALA A 146 15.83 12.54 -10.50
CA ALA A 146 15.76 11.97 -9.17
C ALA A 146 14.32 12.02 -8.61
N GLY A 147 13.59 13.12 -8.82
CA GLY A 147 12.23 13.26 -8.30
C GLY A 147 11.21 12.39 -9.05
N VAL A 148 10.93 12.73 -10.32
CA VAL A 148 9.83 12.10 -11.07
C VAL A 148 10.20 10.70 -11.58
N ILE A 149 11.32 10.54 -12.28
CA ILE A 149 11.68 9.27 -12.93
C ILE A 149 12.00 8.21 -11.88
N THR A 150 12.83 8.55 -10.90
CA THR A 150 13.19 7.63 -9.82
C THR A 150 11.98 7.33 -8.92
N GLY A 151 11.16 8.34 -8.57
CA GLY A 151 9.95 8.17 -7.78
C GLY A 151 8.91 7.29 -8.47
N LEU A 152 8.73 7.42 -9.80
CA LEU A 152 7.87 6.53 -10.58
C LEU A 152 8.42 5.11 -10.59
N GLY A 153 9.74 4.94 -10.73
CA GLY A 153 10.40 3.63 -10.61
C GLY A 153 10.15 2.98 -9.25
N PHE A 154 10.18 3.77 -8.18
CA PHE A 154 9.86 3.30 -6.82
C PHE A 154 8.40 2.84 -6.71
N CYS A 155 7.46 3.60 -7.23
CA CYS A 155 6.05 3.21 -7.25
C CYS A 155 5.83 1.87 -7.97
N LEU A 156 6.43 1.72 -9.16
CA LEU A 156 6.31 0.52 -9.98
C LEU A 156 7.05 -0.70 -9.40
N SER A 157 7.96 -0.50 -8.46
CA SER A 157 8.63 -1.58 -7.72
C SER A 157 7.88 -1.93 -6.45
N PHE A 158 7.50 -0.94 -5.65
CA PHE A 158 6.92 -1.10 -4.32
C PHE A 158 5.51 -1.72 -4.35
N GLN A 159 4.59 -1.13 -5.10
CA GLN A 159 3.18 -1.54 -5.05
C GLN A 159 2.94 -2.98 -5.55
N PRO A 160 3.54 -3.43 -6.69
CA PRO A 160 3.37 -4.81 -7.13
C PRO A 160 4.05 -5.81 -6.20
N ALA A 161 5.16 -5.43 -5.53
CA ALA A 161 5.84 -6.29 -4.56
C ALA A 161 4.94 -6.59 -3.34
N VAL A 162 4.24 -5.58 -2.82
CA VAL A 162 3.27 -5.77 -1.74
C VAL A 162 2.04 -6.54 -2.24
N THR A 163 1.58 -6.28 -3.45
CA THR A 163 0.42 -6.97 -4.04
C THR A 163 0.69 -8.47 -4.22
N ILE A 164 1.84 -8.84 -4.79
CA ILE A 164 2.18 -10.25 -5.00
C ILE A 164 2.36 -11.00 -3.68
N LEU A 165 2.92 -10.33 -2.67
CA LEU A 165 3.04 -10.89 -1.32
C LEU A 165 1.65 -11.24 -0.75
N GLY A 166 0.66 -10.38 -0.93
CA GLY A 166 -0.73 -10.62 -0.53
C GLY A 166 -1.40 -11.79 -1.24
N HIS A 167 -0.93 -12.16 -2.46
CA HIS A 167 -1.40 -13.36 -3.16
C HIS A 167 -0.73 -14.66 -2.65
N TYR A 168 0.53 -14.59 -2.22
CA TYR A 168 1.25 -15.76 -1.69
C TYR A 168 0.83 -16.12 -0.27
N PHE A 169 0.49 -15.11 0.55
CA PHE A 169 0.09 -15.29 1.95
C PHE A 169 -1.35 -14.83 2.15
N VAL A 170 -2.27 -15.78 2.38
CA VAL A 170 -3.67 -15.51 2.72
C VAL A 170 -3.89 -15.70 4.21
N ARG A 171 -3.55 -16.87 4.74
CA ARG A 171 -3.72 -17.20 6.17
C ARG A 171 -2.71 -16.46 7.05
N ARG A 172 -1.45 -16.32 6.57
CA ARG A 172 -0.35 -15.64 7.26
C ARG A 172 -0.11 -14.21 6.79
N ARG A 173 -1.09 -13.60 6.11
CA ARG A 173 -0.98 -12.23 5.56
C ARG A 173 -0.56 -11.17 6.58
N PRO A 174 -1.11 -11.10 7.83
CA PRO A 174 -0.68 -10.11 8.81
C PRO A 174 0.80 -10.25 9.17
N PHE A 175 1.29 -11.47 9.33
CA PHE A 175 2.70 -11.75 9.59
C PHE A 175 3.60 -11.33 8.40
N ALA A 176 3.22 -11.70 7.18
CA ALA A 176 3.98 -11.35 5.98
C ALA A 176 4.07 -9.84 5.77
N ASN A 177 2.98 -9.09 6.02
CA ASN A 177 2.96 -7.63 5.95
C ASN A 177 3.82 -6.99 7.04
N ALA A 178 3.76 -7.47 8.28
CA ALA A 178 4.60 -6.98 9.36
C ALA A 178 6.10 -7.22 9.07
N MET A 179 6.44 -8.41 8.58
CA MET A 179 7.81 -8.73 8.17
C MET A 179 8.27 -7.89 6.97
N SER A 180 7.42 -7.66 5.98
CA SER A 180 7.79 -6.83 4.83
C SER A 180 8.04 -5.37 5.23
N SER A 181 7.27 -4.82 6.18
CA SER A 181 7.46 -3.46 6.68
C SER A 181 8.79 -3.25 7.40
N THR A 182 9.42 -4.34 7.91
CA THR A 182 10.78 -4.31 8.45
C THR A 182 11.82 -3.94 7.38
N GLY A 183 11.50 -4.18 6.09
CA GLY A 183 12.34 -3.75 4.97
C GLY A 183 12.60 -2.24 4.96
N THR A 184 11.58 -1.42 5.21
CA THR A 184 11.76 0.04 5.30
C THR A 184 12.73 0.41 6.43
N ALA A 185 12.64 -0.25 7.57
CA ALA A 185 13.53 -0.03 8.70
C ALA A 185 14.98 -0.48 8.38
N LEU A 186 15.13 -1.61 7.67
CA LEU A 186 16.43 -2.08 7.19
C LEU A 186 17.07 -1.07 6.23
N GLY A 187 16.30 -0.54 5.27
CA GLY A 187 16.78 0.50 4.36
C GLY A 187 17.18 1.77 5.11
N LEU A 188 16.37 2.22 6.07
CA LEU A 188 16.66 3.40 6.87
C LEU A 188 17.90 3.22 7.76
N SER A 189 18.23 1.99 8.16
CA SER A 189 19.45 1.71 8.93
C SER A 189 20.71 1.60 8.07
N THR A 190 20.59 1.07 6.84
CA THR A 190 21.76 0.73 6.00
C THR A 190 22.09 1.79 4.95
N LEU A 191 21.07 2.39 4.32
CA LEU A 191 21.28 3.33 3.22
C LEU A 191 21.94 4.65 3.64
N PRO A 192 21.62 5.27 4.79
CA PRO A 192 22.33 6.48 5.22
C PRO A 192 23.82 6.21 5.48
N PHE A 193 24.14 5.07 6.08
CA PHE A 193 25.54 4.70 6.31
C PHE A 193 26.30 4.45 5.00
N LEU A 194 25.66 3.75 4.05
CA LEU A 194 26.21 3.57 2.70
C LEU A 194 26.34 4.90 1.97
N GLY A 195 25.34 5.78 2.07
CA GLY A 195 25.35 7.11 1.44
C GLY A 195 26.48 7.99 1.95
N ASP A 196 26.71 8.02 3.25
CA ASP A 196 27.79 8.76 3.88
C ASP A 196 29.17 8.25 3.45
N TYR A 197 29.37 6.93 3.46
CA TYR A 197 30.61 6.30 2.97
C TYR A 197 30.86 6.64 1.50
N LEU A 198 29.86 6.50 0.64
CA LEU A 198 30.01 6.83 -0.78
C LEU A 198 30.27 8.33 -1.00
N HIS A 199 29.62 9.18 -0.19
CA HIS A 199 29.82 10.62 -0.24
C HIS A 199 31.28 11.00 0.06
N SER A 200 31.87 10.41 1.11
CA SER A 200 33.27 10.70 1.50
C SER A 200 34.28 10.26 0.45
N GLU A 201 34.00 9.15 -0.29
CA GLU A 201 34.97 8.59 -1.26
C GLU A 201 34.76 9.13 -2.69
N LEU A 202 33.53 9.36 -3.11
CA LEU A 202 33.15 9.62 -4.52
C LEU A 202 32.47 10.98 -4.74
N GLY A 203 32.18 11.73 -3.67
CA GLY A 203 31.34 12.91 -3.73
C GLY A 203 29.89 12.59 -4.13
N TRP A 204 29.02 13.59 -4.23
CA TRP A 204 27.59 13.38 -4.47
C TRP A 204 27.28 12.79 -5.85
N ARG A 205 28.03 13.19 -6.92
CA ARG A 205 27.80 12.68 -8.30
C ARG A 205 28.14 11.19 -8.40
N GLY A 206 29.29 10.77 -7.89
CA GLY A 206 29.70 9.37 -7.87
C GLY A 206 28.77 8.51 -6.99
N SER A 207 28.35 9.06 -5.86
CA SER A 207 27.38 8.41 -4.97
C SER A 207 26.05 8.13 -5.66
N PHE A 208 25.50 9.08 -6.42
CA PHE A 208 24.24 8.91 -7.15
C PHE A 208 24.35 7.83 -8.23
N LEU A 209 25.50 7.73 -8.89
CA LEU A 209 25.75 6.67 -9.88
C LEU A 209 25.75 5.28 -9.23
N VAL A 210 26.50 5.13 -8.12
CA VAL A 210 26.57 3.85 -7.38
C VAL A 210 25.22 3.50 -6.75
N LEU A 211 24.53 4.47 -6.15
CA LEU A 211 23.18 4.27 -5.60
C LEU A 211 22.18 3.88 -6.70
N GLY A 212 22.32 4.42 -7.92
CA GLY A 212 21.56 3.98 -9.10
C GLY A 212 21.79 2.50 -9.41
N ALA A 213 23.05 2.03 -9.35
CA ALA A 213 23.38 0.62 -9.53
C ALA A 213 22.82 -0.25 -8.38
N VAL A 214 22.81 0.25 -7.14
CA VAL A 214 22.16 -0.45 -6.01
C VAL A 214 20.65 -0.60 -6.24
N LEU A 215 19.98 0.43 -6.76
CA LEU A 215 18.54 0.38 -7.09
C LEU A 215 18.21 -0.64 -8.19
N LEU A 216 19.13 -0.95 -9.11
CA LEU A 216 18.94 -2.01 -10.08
C LEU A 216 18.72 -3.40 -9.46
N ASN A 217 19.08 -3.61 -8.19
CA ASN A 217 18.76 -4.86 -7.48
C ASN A 217 17.23 -5.08 -7.33
N CYS A 218 16.40 -4.05 -7.45
CA CYS A 218 14.96 -4.21 -7.57
C CYS A 218 14.57 -5.07 -8.78
N CYS A 219 15.37 -5.06 -9.88
CA CYS A 219 15.15 -5.93 -11.03
C CYS A 219 15.38 -7.40 -10.67
N VAL A 220 16.43 -7.69 -9.89
CA VAL A 220 16.72 -9.04 -9.40
C VAL A 220 15.61 -9.54 -8.50
N CYS A 221 15.14 -8.68 -7.56
CA CYS A 221 14.00 -8.98 -6.71
C CYS A 221 12.74 -9.25 -7.54
N GLY A 222 12.47 -8.43 -8.56
CA GLY A 222 11.35 -8.63 -9.48
C GLY A 222 11.46 -9.95 -10.28
N ALA A 223 12.67 -10.32 -10.72
CA ALA A 223 12.91 -11.57 -11.45
C ALA A 223 12.59 -12.83 -10.62
N VAL A 224 12.78 -12.76 -9.31
CA VAL A 224 12.49 -13.85 -8.36
C VAL A 224 10.99 -13.95 -8.05
N MET A 225 10.21 -12.88 -8.21
CA MET A 225 8.77 -12.84 -7.97
C MET A 225 8.03 -13.60 -9.06
N ARG A 226 7.72 -14.88 -8.85
CA ARG A 226 7.00 -15.72 -9.82
C ARG A 226 5.50 -15.46 -9.70
N PRO A 227 4.77 -15.24 -10.83
CA PRO A 227 3.30 -15.14 -10.77
C PRO A 227 2.70 -16.49 -10.39
N LEU A 228 1.74 -16.49 -9.46
CA LEU A 228 0.91 -17.65 -9.19
C LEU A 228 0.06 -17.94 -10.43
N ARG A 229 0.17 -19.14 -10.99
CA ARG A 229 -0.64 -19.55 -12.15
C ARG A 229 -2.06 -19.81 -11.67
N PRO A 230 -3.09 -19.10 -12.19
CA PRO A 230 -4.46 -19.50 -11.93
C PRO A 230 -4.67 -20.89 -12.51
N ARG A 231 -5.28 -21.79 -11.73
CA ARG A 231 -5.71 -23.11 -12.20
C ARG A 231 -6.75 -22.85 -13.29
N LYS A 232 -6.37 -23.01 -14.58
CA LYS A 232 -7.26 -22.80 -15.70
C LYS A 232 -8.47 -23.72 -15.53
N PRO A 233 -9.71 -23.21 -15.49
CA PRO A 233 -10.86 -24.06 -15.76
C PRO A 233 -10.69 -24.62 -17.16
N ARG A 234 -10.98 -25.91 -17.33
CA ARG A 234 -10.85 -26.64 -18.59
C ARG A 234 -11.97 -26.16 -19.53
N ILE A 235 -11.76 -24.99 -20.16
CA ILE A 235 -12.68 -24.47 -21.17
C ILE A 235 -12.27 -25.06 -22.50
N THR A 236 -13.19 -25.81 -23.06
CA THR A 236 -13.24 -26.34 -24.41
C THR A 236 -12.88 -25.27 -25.43
N LYS A 237 -11.98 -25.61 -26.35
CA LYS A 237 -11.54 -24.77 -27.46
C LYS A 237 -12.72 -24.32 -28.32
N ALA A 238 -13.03 -23.04 -28.33
CA ALA A 238 -13.78 -22.41 -29.41
C ALA A 238 -12.85 -21.49 -30.20
N VAL A 239 -12.66 -21.92 -31.40
CA VAL A 239 -12.21 -21.28 -32.64
C VAL A 239 -11.71 -19.83 -32.55
N LYS A 240 -10.42 -19.66 -32.85
CA LYS A 240 -9.82 -18.40 -33.30
C LYS A 240 -9.58 -18.47 -34.80
N ASN A 241 -10.22 -17.61 -35.53
CA ASN A 241 -9.76 -17.21 -36.87
C ASN A 241 -10.11 -15.73 -37.10
N ALA A 242 -9.10 -14.88 -37.08
CA ALA A 242 -9.04 -13.62 -37.84
C ALA A 242 -7.60 -13.11 -37.86
N PRO A 243 -7.05 -12.73 -39.03
CA PRO A 243 -5.65 -12.29 -39.20
C PRO A 243 -5.48 -10.80 -38.81
N PRO A 244 -4.24 -10.38 -38.42
CA PRO A 244 -3.94 -9.02 -38.07
C PRO A 244 -3.50 -8.20 -39.27
N SER A 245 -4.19 -7.10 -39.56
CA SER A 245 -3.68 -6.05 -40.45
C SER A 245 -3.07 -4.88 -39.65
N PRO A 246 -1.96 -4.28 -40.10
CA PRO A 246 -1.27 -3.22 -39.39
C PRO A 246 -1.80 -1.85 -39.80
N ASP A 247 -2.45 -1.14 -38.87
CA ASP A 247 -2.93 0.21 -39.12
C ASP A 247 -2.50 1.18 -38.00
N LYS A 248 -1.77 2.24 -38.38
CA LYS A 248 -1.28 3.29 -37.48
C LYS A 248 -2.40 4.07 -36.78
N LYS A 249 -3.63 4.01 -37.28
CA LYS A 249 -4.83 4.55 -36.61
C LYS A 249 -5.22 3.77 -35.34
N ARG A 250 -4.88 2.49 -35.27
CA ARG A 250 -5.14 1.64 -34.07
C ARG A 250 -4.32 2.06 -32.85
N LEU A 251 -3.15 2.68 -33.04
CA LEU A 251 -2.31 3.09 -31.89
C LEU A 251 -2.94 4.27 -31.13
N LYS A 252 -3.49 5.27 -31.83
CA LYS A 252 -4.21 6.40 -31.22
C LYS A 252 -5.49 5.96 -30.51
N VAL A 253 -6.30 5.09 -31.14
CA VAL A 253 -7.51 4.52 -30.54
C VAL A 253 -7.14 3.61 -29.37
N ARG A 254 -6.02 2.90 -29.42
CA ARG A 254 -5.53 2.05 -28.34
C ARG A 254 -4.99 2.87 -27.16
N MET A 255 -4.36 4.02 -27.41
CA MET A 255 -3.94 4.97 -26.37
C MET A 255 -5.14 5.69 -25.73
N GLN A 256 -6.11 6.15 -26.51
CA GLN A 256 -7.35 6.73 -25.98
C GLN A 256 -8.16 5.70 -25.15
N GLY A 257 -8.32 4.46 -25.65
CA GLY A 257 -8.95 3.39 -24.88
C GLY A 257 -8.16 2.96 -23.65
N MET A 258 -6.83 3.17 -23.62
CA MET A 258 -6.01 2.98 -22.43
C MET A 258 -6.24 4.10 -21.41
N PHE A 259 -6.35 5.34 -21.87
CA PHE A 259 -6.62 6.52 -21.03
C PHE A 259 -8.05 6.46 -20.43
N GLU A 260 -9.03 6.04 -21.22
CA GLU A 260 -10.41 5.82 -20.76
C GLU A 260 -10.52 4.64 -19.75
N ARG A 261 -9.77 3.57 -19.98
CA ARG A 261 -9.66 2.46 -19.00
C ARG A 261 -8.89 2.88 -17.75
N LEU A 262 -7.85 3.70 -17.87
CA LEU A 262 -7.15 4.29 -16.74
C LEU A 262 -8.10 5.20 -15.95
N ALA A 263 -8.84 6.08 -16.63
CA ALA A 263 -9.81 6.98 -16.01
C ALA A 263 -10.99 6.21 -15.38
N SER A 264 -11.49 5.17 -16.00
CA SER A 264 -12.55 4.31 -15.44
C SER A 264 -12.04 3.42 -14.31
N SER A 265 -10.82 2.90 -14.41
CA SER A 265 -10.15 2.19 -13.31
C SER A 265 -9.87 3.14 -12.14
N LEU A 266 -9.38 4.34 -12.42
CA LEU A 266 -9.19 5.40 -11.44
C LEU A 266 -10.50 5.75 -10.72
N ARG A 267 -11.58 5.98 -11.48
CA ARG A 267 -12.91 6.28 -10.93
C ARG A 267 -13.49 5.11 -10.14
N ARG A 268 -13.22 3.87 -10.55
CA ARG A 268 -13.67 2.65 -9.85
C ARG A 268 -12.86 2.35 -8.59
N HIS A 269 -11.55 2.66 -8.58
CA HIS A 269 -10.66 2.48 -7.43
C HIS A 269 -10.64 3.69 -6.49
N MET A 270 -10.99 4.88 -6.97
CA MET A 270 -11.19 6.04 -6.12
C MET A 270 -12.58 5.96 -5.49
N ALA A 271 -12.63 5.34 -4.31
CA ALA A 271 -13.84 5.20 -3.51
C ALA A 271 -14.25 6.56 -2.91
N PHE A 272 -14.54 7.56 -3.75
CA PHE A 272 -15.09 8.84 -3.28
C PHE A 272 -16.40 8.65 -2.52
N ASP A 273 -17.17 7.63 -2.90
CA ASP A 273 -18.38 7.21 -2.17
C ASP A 273 -18.05 6.83 -0.73
N LEU A 274 -16.92 6.14 -0.49
CA LEU A 274 -16.48 5.75 0.83
C LEU A 274 -16.11 6.97 1.69
N PHE A 275 -15.44 7.96 1.11
CA PHE A 275 -15.11 9.21 1.79
C PHE A 275 -16.37 10.02 2.14
N SER A 276 -17.39 10.01 1.27
CA SER A 276 -18.65 10.73 1.50
C SER A 276 -19.56 10.02 2.52
N CYS A 277 -19.64 8.68 2.45
CA CYS A 277 -20.61 7.89 3.23
C CYS A 277 -20.05 7.41 4.58
N ASN A 278 -18.73 7.16 4.70
CA ASN A 278 -18.14 6.64 5.93
C ASN A 278 -17.41 7.75 6.72
N LEU A 279 -18.09 8.25 7.77
CA LEU A 279 -17.55 9.34 8.60
C LEU A 279 -16.26 8.92 9.34
N ARG A 280 -16.16 7.66 9.82
CA ARG A 280 -14.95 7.16 10.50
C ARG A 280 -13.76 7.15 9.54
N PHE A 281 -13.94 6.67 8.31
CA PHE A 281 -12.90 6.68 7.28
C PHE A 281 -12.50 8.12 6.89
N ARG A 282 -13.46 9.03 6.74
CA ARG A 282 -13.20 10.43 6.42
C ARG A 282 -12.34 11.13 7.48
N VAL A 283 -12.71 10.99 8.76
CA VAL A 283 -11.96 11.55 9.89
C VAL A 283 -10.55 10.96 9.95
N PHE A 284 -10.43 9.63 9.80
CA PHE A 284 -9.13 8.96 9.77
C PHE A 284 -8.25 9.47 8.63
N SER A 285 -8.77 9.50 7.41
CA SER A 285 -8.03 9.95 6.22
C SER A 285 -7.56 11.41 6.34
N LEU A 286 -8.41 12.30 6.85
CA LEU A 286 -8.02 13.70 7.08
C LEU A 286 -6.94 13.82 8.17
N GLY A 287 -7.06 13.07 9.26
CA GLY A 287 -6.07 13.06 10.34
C GLY A 287 -4.71 12.52 9.87
N ILE A 288 -4.69 11.42 9.10
CA ILE A 288 -3.45 10.88 8.53
C ILE A 288 -2.83 11.82 7.50
N THR A 289 -3.64 12.41 6.62
CA THR A 289 -3.16 13.40 5.65
C THR A 289 -2.53 14.60 6.35
N TRP A 290 -3.15 15.09 7.42
CA TRP A 290 -2.57 16.16 8.23
C TRP A 290 -1.28 15.71 8.93
N MET A 291 -1.27 14.51 9.54
CA MET A 291 -0.07 13.93 10.14
C MET A 291 1.11 13.92 9.19
N MET A 292 0.91 13.45 7.93
CA MET A 292 1.98 13.31 6.93
C MET A 292 2.67 14.64 6.60
N LEU A 293 2.02 15.78 6.79
CA LEU A 293 2.59 17.10 6.57
C LEU A 293 3.86 17.34 7.43
N GLY A 294 3.87 16.84 8.67
CA GLY A 294 4.97 17.02 9.61
C GLY A 294 5.74 15.74 9.97
N PHE A 295 5.21 14.56 9.59
CA PHE A 295 5.77 13.28 10.02
C PHE A 295 7.04 12.87 9.26
N VAL A 296 7.12 13.15 7.96
CA VAL A 296 8.27 12.76 7.11
C VAL A 296 9.36 13.83 7.12
N VAL A 297 9.02 15.07 7.37
CA VAL A 297 9.95 16.21 7.34
C VAL A 297 11.18 16.01 8.23
N PRO A 298 11.07 15.56 9.50
CA PRO A 298 12.23 15.33 10.35
C PRO A 298 13.23 14.30 9.80
N LEU A 299 12.76 13.31 9.05
CA LEU A 299 13.64 12.29 8.44
C LEU A 299 14.52 12.87 7.34
N ILE A 300 14.05 13.91 6.65
CA ILE A 300 14.79 14.60 5.58
C ILE A 300 15.73 15.64 6.18
N TYR A 301 15.27 16.36 7.21
CA TYR A 301 15.99 17.51 7.76
C TYR A 301 16.91 17.19 8.94
N LEU A 302 16.91 15.95 9.49
CA LEU A 302 17.72 15.56 10.64
C LEU A 302 19.22 15.73 10.36
N VAL A 303 19.69 15.27 9.20
CA VAL A 303 21.12 15.37 8.83
C VAL A 303 21.50 16.84 8.56
N PRO A 304 20.79 17.60 7.69
CA PRO A 304 21.06 19.03 7.50
C PRO A 304 21.01 19.85 8.80
N TYR A 305 20.06 19.54 9.70
CA TYR A 305 19.96 20.19 11.00
C TYR A 305 21.22 19.94 11.84
N ALA A 306 21.61 18.67 12.01
CA ALA A 306 22.76 18.31 12.84
C ALA A 306 24.06 18.91 12.30
N THR A 307 24.27 18.89 10.99
CA THR A 307 25.47 19.47 10.34
C THR A 307 25.50 21.00 10.42
N ALA A 308 24.35 21.67 10.27
CA ALA A 308 24.28 23.13 10.39
C ALA A 308 24.66 23.63 11.79
N TYR A 309 24.50 22.81 12.83
CA TYR A 309 24.91 23.12 14.20
C TYR A 309 26.31 22.56 14.57
N GLY A 310 27.15 22.20 13.57
CA GLY A 310 28.55 21.82 13.76
C GLY A 310 28.80 20.35 14.09
N MET A 311 27.79 19.48 13.91
CA MET A 311 27.98 18.04 14.03
C MET A 311 28.64 17.50 12.76
N ASP A 312 29.57 16.57 12.93
CA ASP A 312 30.16 15.83 11.82
C ASP A 312 29.10 15.04 11.03
N GLN A 313 29.19 15.04 9.69
CA GLN A 313 28.21 14.43 8.80
C GLN A 313 28.04 12.94 9.08
N SER A 314 29.13 12.22 9.35
CA SER A 314 29.06 10.78 9.67
C SER A 314 28.30 10.51 10.97
N ARG A 315 28.41 11.37 11.99
CA ARG A 315 27.62 11.28 13.22
C ARG A 315 26.16 11.60 12.97
N ALA A 316 25.85 12.56 12.11
CA ALA A 316 24.49 12.89 11.73
C ALA A 316 23.82 11.76 10.94
N ALA A 317 24.52 11.15 9.98
CA ALA A 317 24.05 9.98 9.24
C ALA A 317 23.86 8.76 10.16
N LEU A 318 24.74 8.58 11.16
CA LEU A 318 24.61 7.52 12.17
C LEU A 318 23.29 7.64 12.97
N LEU A 319 22.86 8.85 13.31
CA LEU A 319 21.57 9.07 14.01
C LEU A 319 20.39 8.52 13.20
N LEU A 320 20.37 8.76 11.89
CA LEU A 320 19.32 8.24 11.00
C LEU A 320 19.39 6.70 10.88
N SER A 321 20.61 6.14 10.87
CA SER A 321 20.82 4.70 10.87
C SER A 321 20.35 4.04 12.17
N ILE A 322 20.60 4.68 13.33
CA ILE A 322 20.09 4.22 14.65
C ILE A 322 18.56 4.22 14.66
N LEU A 323 17.93 5.24 14.08
CA LEU A 323 16.47 5.28 13.94
C LEU A 323 15.94 4.04 13.19
N GLY A 324 16.56 3.70 12.06
CA GLY A 324 16.23 2.49 11.30
C GLY A 324 16.45 1.22 12.14
N PHE A 325 17.58 1.12 12.82
CA PHE A 325 17.93 -0.02 13.67
C PHE A 325 16.89 -0.25 14.78
N VAL A 326 16.50 0.78 15.49
CA VAL A 326 15.43 0.70 16.52
C VAL A 326 14.14 0.14 15.91
N ASN A 327 13.74 0.63 14.74
CA ASN A 327 12.53 0.16 14.07
C ASN A 327 12.58 -1.33 13.68
N ILE A 328 13.76 -1.88 13.32
CA ILE A 328 13.90 -3.31 12.99
C ILE A 328 13.51 -4.20 14.16
N PHE A 329 13.98 -3.87 15.37
CA PHE A 329 13.75 -4.69 16.57
C PHE A 329 12.40 -4.41 17.24
N VAL A 330 11.89 -3.20 17.14
CA VAL A 330 10.69 -2.77 17.87
C VAL A 330 9.40 -3.06 17.09
N ARG A 331 9.38 -2.96 15.75
CA ARG A 331 8.17 -3.20 14.96
C ARG A 331 7.59 -4.61 15.08
N PRO A 332 8.36 -5.72 14.99
CA PRO A 332 7.78 -7.05 15.06
C PRO A 332 7.09 -7.35 16.39
N PRO A 333 7.72 -7.14 17.59
CA PRO A 333 7.05 -7.39 18.85
C PRO A 333 5.83 -6.49 19.08
N ILE A 334 5.87 -5.24 18.64
CA ILE A 334 4.73 -4.32 18.69
C ILE A 334 3.57 -4.85 17.84
N GLY A 335 3.83 -5.31 16.62
CA GLY A 335 2.80 -5.91 15.76
C GLY A 335 2.13 -7.12 16.39
N VAL A 336 2.87 -7.96 17.12
CA VAL A 336 2.34 -9.09 17.89
C VAL A 336 1.54 -8.61 19.10
N LEU A 337 2.07 -7.67 19.87
CA LEU A 337 1.44 -7.13 21.08
C LEU A 337 0.06 -6.53 20.78
N PHE A 338 -0.04 -5.67 19.78
CA PHE A 338 -1.31 -5.04 19.41
C PHE A 338 -2.24 -5.95 18.58
N GLY A 339 -1.78 -7.10 18.11
CA GLY A 339 -2.61 -8.17 17.57
C GLY A 339 -3.41 -8.95 18.62
N LEU A 340 -3.15 -8.73 19.93
CA LEU A 340 -3.86 -9.40 21.01
C LEU A 340 -5.33 -8.94 21.10
N PRO A 341 -6.27 -9.85 21.45
CA PRO A 341 -7.70 -9.53 21.51
C PRO A 341 -8.07 -8.38 22.44
N TRP A 342 -7.23 -8.10 23.45
CA TRP A 342 -7.44 -7.02 24.43
C TRP A 342 -7.41 -5.62 23.83
N PHE A 343 -6.65 -5.42 22.74
CA PHE A 343 -6.56 -4.13 22.03
C PHE A 343 -7.61 -3.96 20.94
N LYS A 344 -8.38 -5.01 20.65
CA LYS A 344 -9.40 -4.97 19.58
C LYS A 344 -10.42 -3.83 19.84
N GLY A 345 -10.61 -2.97 18.84
CA GLY A 345 -11.48 -1.78 18.92
C GLY A 345 -10.85 -0.56 19.62
N ARG A 346 -9.59 -0.69 20.13
CA ARG A 346 -8.86 0.42 20.77
C ARG A 346 -7.62 0.85 19.99
N HIS A 347 -7.38 0.25 18.83
CA HIS A 347 -6.17 0.51 18.03
C HIS A 347 -6.01 1.98 17.66
N ILE A 348 -7.12 2.68 17.37
CA ILE A 348 -7.09 4.10 17.01
C ILE A 348 -6.57 4.98 18.17
N TYR A 349 -6.93 4.68 19.42
CA TYR A 349 -6.47 5.45 20.57
C TYR A 349 -4.98 5.21 20.85
N VAL A 350 -4.52 3.95 20.75
CA VAL A 350 -3.09 3.62 20.88
C VAL A 350 -2.28 4.28 19.77
N PHE A 351 -2.77 4.23 18.53
CA PHE A 351 -2.17 4.91 17.39
C PHE A 351 -2.06 6.41 17.63
N SER A 352 -3.13 7.05 18.07
CA SER A 352 -3.16 8.50 18.30
C SER A 352 -2.28 8.93 19.47
N VAL A 353 -2.19 8.13 20.54
CA VAL A 353 -1.25 8.41 21.67
C VAL A 353 0.19 8.28 21.21
N ALA A 354 0.52 7.23 20.43
CA ALA A 354 1.85 7.08 19.85
C ALA A 354 2.20 8.26 18.93
N LEU A 355 1.23 8.72 18.15
CA LEU A 355 1.37 9.89 17.29
C LEU A 355 1.60 11.18 18.08
N PHE A 356 0.90 11.35 19.20
CA PHE A 356 1.10 12.49 20.09
C PHE A 356 2.51 12.49 20.68
N ILE A 357 2.99 11.33 21.16
CA ILE A 357 4.38 11.17 21.65
C ILE A 357 5.38 11.47 20.54
N ASN A 358 5.11 10.99 19.32
CA ASN A 358 5.96 11.27 18.15
C ASN A 358 6.03 12.76 17.84
N GLY A 359 4.88 13.46 17.86
CA GLY A 359 4.83 14.92 17.72
C GLY A 359 5.67 15.63 18.78
N LEU A 360 5.45 15.29 20.06
CA LEU A 360 6.20 15.89 21.17
C LEU A 360 7.70 15.59 21.12
N SER A 361 8.11 14.43 20.59
CA SER A 361 9.55 14.08 20.48
C SER A 361 10.32 15.08 19.63
N ASN A 362 9.69 15.68 18.60
CA ASN A 362 10.34 16.70 17.76
C ASN A 362 10.76 17.96 18.56
N SER A 363 10.08 18.26 19.68
CA SER A 363 10.46 19.38 20.58
C SER A 363 11.80 19.15 21.28
N ILE A 364 12.27 17.90 21.38
CA ILE A 364 13.59 17.58 21.95
C ILE A 364 14.70 18.25 21.14
N CYS A 365 14.56 18.33 19.81
CA CYS A 365 15.50 19.02 18.94
C CYS A 365 15.60 20.54 19.23
N CYS A 366 14.59 21.12 19.89
CA CYS A 366 14.63 22.54 20.26
C CYS A 366 15.52 22.83 21.50
N ILE A 367 15.91 21.79 22.26
CA ILE A 367 16.70 21.94 23.49
C ILE A 367 18.20 22.16 23.14
N ALA A 368 18.76 21.29 22.35
CA ALA A 368 20.17 21.38 21.89
C ALA A 368 20.41 20.47 20.69
N ALA A 369 21.33 20.85 19.81
CA ALA A 369 21.76 20.04 18.67
C ALA A 369 22.97 19.14 19.02
N SER A 370 23.15 18.76 20.28
CA SER A 370 24.23 17.87 20.70
C SER A 370 23.90 16.40 20.41
N PHE A 371 24.90 15.58 20.14
CA PHE A 371 24.73 14.16 19.82
C PHE A 371 23.88 13.40 20.86
N PRO A 372 24.09 13.53 22.20
CA PRO A 372 23.29 12.80 23.18
C PRO A 372 21.82 13.23 23.19
N VAL A 373 21.51 14.51 22.96
CA VAL A 373 20.12 15.00 22.89
C VAL A 373 19.44 14.49 21.63
N LEU A 374 20.13 14.53 20.49
CA LEU A 374 19.60 13.98 19.24
C LEU A 374 19.47 12.45 19.28
N LEU A 375 20.32 11.76 20.05
CA LEU A 375 20.18 10.32 20.27
C LEU A 375 18.88 10.00 21.05
N ILE A 376 18.60 10.75 22.12
CA ILE A 376 17.31 10.59 22.88
C ILE A 376 16.13 10.88 21.97
N TYR A 377 16.21 11.92 21.15
CA TYR A 377 15.21 12.25 20.15
C TYR A 377 14.95 11.07 19.20
N VAL A 378 16.01 10.55 18.58
CA VAL A 378 15.92 9.45 17.59
C VAL A 378 15.36 8.17 18.22
N LEU A 379 15.72 7.85 19.45
CA LEU A 379 15.19 6.71 20.18
C LEU A 379 13.68 6.88 20.45
N THR A 380 13.26 8.03 20.95
CA THR A 380 11.85 8.32 21.26
C THR A 380 11.00 8.36 19.98
N TYR A 381 11.52 9.05 18.96
CA TYR A 381 10.88 9.13 17.64
C TYR A 381 10.77 7.75 16.99
N GLY A 382 11.83 6.93 17.04
CA GLY A 382 11.86 5.59 16.49
C GLY A 382 10.88 4.62 17.16
N LEU A 383 10.78 4.67 18.49
CA LEU A 383 9.80 3.88 19.25
C LEU A 383 8.37 4.23 18.85
N SER A 384 8.03 5.52 18.86
CA SER A 384 6.69 5.97 18.47
C SER A 384 6.37 5.70 16.99
N MET A 385 7.33 5.92 16.09
CA MET A 385 7.21 5.59 14.66
C MET A 385 6.98 4.09 14.42
N SER A 386 7.57 3.22 15.24
CA SER A 386 7.35 1.77 15.14
C SER A 386 5.91 1.39 15.47
N VAL A 387 5.31 2.01 16.49
CA VAL A 387 3.90 1.81 16.86
C VAL A 387 2.98 2.32 15.75
N ILE A 388 3.22 3.54 15.26
CA ILE A 388 2.44 4.17 14.19
C ILE A 388 2.47 3.30 12.93
N GLY A 389 3.66 2.90 12.47
CA GLY A 389 3.83 2.09 11.27
C GLY A 389 3.22 0.69 11.37
N SER A 390 3.16 0.10 12.57
CA SER A 390 2.53 -1.20 12.79
C SER A 390 1.01 -1.13 12.83
N LEU A 391 0.43 -0.04 13.36
CA LEU A 391 -1.00 0.10 13.56
C LEU A 391 -1.74 0.80 12.42
N MET A 392 -1.07 1.55 11.56
CA MET A 392 -1.70 2.35 10.50
C MET A 392 -2.67 1.53 9.62
N PHE A 393 -2.20 0.39 9.11
CA PHE A 393 -3.04 -0.49 8.29
C PHE A 393 -4.12 -1.21 9.10
N THR A 394 -3.85 -1.53 10.38
CA THR A 394 -4.83 -2.16 11.26
C THR A 394 -5.99 -1.22 11.55
N VAL A 395 -5.71 0.04 11.88
CA VAL A 395 -6.74 1.06 12.10
C VAL A 395 -7.54 1.33 10.83
N LEU A 396 -6.88 1.36 9.65
CA LEU A 396 -7.60 1.50 8.39
C LEU A 396 -8.55 0.31 8.15
N MET A 397 -8.13 -0.93 8.45
CA MET A 397 -8.98 -2.12 8.36
C MET A 397 -10.15 -2.09 9.36
N ASP A 398 -9.96 -1.51 10.54
CA ASP A 398 -11.03 -1.35 11.54
C ASP A 398 -12.08 -0.29 11.13
N THR A 399 -11.70 0.65 10.25
CA THR A 399 -12.60 1.73 9.78
C THR A 399 -13.36 1.40 8.50
N VAL A 400 -12.91 0.40 7.72
CA VAL A 400 -13.44 0.07 6.39
C VAL A 400 -13.65 -1.43 6.24
N GLU A 401 -14.70 -1.84 5.53
CA GLU A 401 -14.93 -3.25 5.17
C GLU A 401 -13.77 -3.81 4.33
N MET A 402 -13.39 -5.08 4.57
CA MET A 402 -12.23 -5.72 3.94
C MET A 402 -12.28 -5.75 2.40
N ASN A 403 -13.47 -5.87 1.80
CA ASN A 403 -13.66 -5.82 0.34
C ASN A 403 -13.38 -4.43 -0.25
N ARG A 404 -13.52 -3.36 0.53
CA ARG A 404 -13.24 -1.97 0.12
C ARG A 404 -11.87 -1.45 0.58
N PHE A 405 -11.14 -2.25 1.35
CA PHE A 405 -9.82 -1.87 1.88
C PHE A 405 -8.82 -1.43 0.79
N PRO A 406 -8.66 -2.13 -0.36
CA PRO A 406 -7.72 -1.68 -1.39
C PRO A 406 -8.05 -0.30 -1.97
N SER A 407 -9.35 -0.01 -2.15
CA SER A 407 -9.81 1.28 -2.66
C SER A 407 -9.63 2.41 -1.63
N ALA A 408 -9.86 2.11 -0.35
CA ALA A 408 -9.62 3.03 0.75
C ALA A 408 -8.14 3.39 0.89
N LEU A 409 -7.26 2.38 0.80
CA LEU A 409 -5.82 2.56 0.84
C LEU A 409 -5.34 3.39 -0.36
N GLY A 410 -5.85 3.13 -1.56
CA GLY A 410 -5.52 3.90 -2.76
C GLY A 410 -5.90 5.38 -2.65
N LEU A 411 -7.10 5.67 -2.13
CA LEU A 411 -7.54 7.05 -1.90
C LEU A 411 -6.69 7.74 -0.82
N LEU A 412 -6.40 7.05 0.28
CA LEU A 412 -5.55 7.57 1.34
C LEU A 412 -4.15 7.92 0.81
N SER A 413 -3.52 7.03 0.03
CA SER A 413 -2.19 7.26 -0.56
C SER A 413 -2.16 8.48 -1.50
N ILE A 414 -3.24 8.73 -2.26
CA ILE A 414 -3.34 9.94 -3.10
C ILE A 414 -3.48 11.20 -2.22
N MET A 415 -4.25 11.16 -1.15
CA MET A 415 -4.36 12.29 -0.21
C MET A 415 -3.02 12.56 0.48
N GLU A 416 -2.32 11.51 0.91
CA GLU A 416 -0.98 11.60 1.50
C GLU A 416 0.05 12.19 0.52
N SER A 417 -0.03 11.84 -0.78
CA SER A 417 0.93 12.32 -1.77
C SER A 417 0.94 13.85 -1.89
N VAL A 418 -0.21 14.50 -1.70
CA VAL A 418 -0.30 15.97 -1.74
C VAL A 418 0.45 16.60 -0.57
N THR A 419 0.27 16.07 0.64
CA THR A 419 0.96 16.60 1.83
C THR A 419 2.45 16.27 1.85
N LEU A 420 2.83 15.11 1.34
CA LEU A 420 4.22 14.71 1.17
C LEU A 420 4.95 15.55 0.12
N LEU A 421 4.21 16.02 -0.91
CA LEU A 421 4.75 16.94 -1.90
C LEU A 421 5.02 18.33 -1.32
N VAL A 422 4.13 18.84 -0.50
CA VAL A 422 4.14 20.22 -0.01
C VAL A 422 4.90 20.37 1.32
N GLY A 423 4.87 19.33 2.18
CA GLY A 423 5.44 19.38 3.53
C GLY A 423 6.91 19.80 3.60
N PRO A 424 7.84 19.05 2.96
CA PRO A 424 9.26 19.40 3.03
C PRO A 424 9.62 20.75 2.39
N PRO A 425 9.05 21.18 1.25
CA PRO A 425 9.27 22.53 0.71
C PRO A 425 8.78 23.65 1.62
N LEU A 426 7.63 23.47 2.30
CA LEU A 426 7.17 24.43 3.31
C LEU A 426 8.15 24.52 4.49
N ALA A 427 8.66 23.37 4.93
CA ALA A 427 9.72 23.34 5.96
C ALA A 427 10.98 24.04 5.48
N GLY A 428 11.39 23.83 4.23
CA GLY A 428 12.53 24.53 3.61
C GLY A 428 12.32 26.04 3.56
N SER A 429 11.16 26.50 3.12
CA SER A 429 10.81 27.92 3.12
C SER A 429 10.83 28.53 4.54
N LEU A 430 10.46 27.76 5.55
CA LEU A 430 10.57 28.21 6.94
C LEU A 430 12.03 28.37 7.38
N VAL A 431 12.94 27.47 6.96
CA VAL A 431 14.38 27.63 7.19
C VAL A 431 14.91 28.85 6.45
N ASP A 432 14.55 29.01 5.17
CA ASP A 432 15.00 30.13 4.33
C ASP A 432 14.58 31.49 4.92
N SER A 433 13.39 31.56 5.51
CA SER A 433 12.87 32.81 6.10
C SER A 433 13.37 33.11 7.51
N THR A 434 13.66 32.05 8.32
CA THR A 434 14.04 32.21 9.74
C THR A 434 15.54 32.03 9.96
N GLY A 435 16.25 31.37 9.05
CA GLY A 435 17.67 31.01 9.20
C GLY A 435 17.91 29.87 10.21
N LEU A 436 16.87 29.27 10.81
CA LEU A 436 17.00 28.31 11.90
C LEU A 436 16.18 27.03 11.63
N TYR A 437 16.85 25.89 11.56
CA TYR A 437 16.21 24.58 11.43
C TYR A 437 15.32 24.19 12.64
N THR A 438 15.59 24.76 13.82
CA THR A 438 14.84 24.48 15.05
C THR A 438 13.33 24.76 14.89
N TYR A 439 12.98 25.81 14.13
CA TYR A 439 11.58 26.14 13.88
C TYR A 439 10.85 25.08 13.03
N VAL A 440 11.57 24.36 12.17
CA VAL A 440 11.00 23.25 11.41
C VAL A 440 10.58 22.12 12.34
N PHE A 441 11.45 21.71 13.27
CA PHE A 441 11.12 20.67 14.25
C PHE A 441 9.98 21.10 15.18
N LEU A 442 9.94 22.37 15.58
CA LEU A 442 8.84 22.91 16.38
C LEU A 442 7.52 22.90 15.60
N ALA A 443 7.52 23.34 14.34
CA ALA A 443 6.35 23.32 13.48
C ALA A 443 5.83 21.88 13.25
N CYS A 444 6.74 20.93 13.00
CA CYS A 444 6.41 19.51 12.91
C CYS A 444 5.83 18.97 14.22
N SER A 445 6.41 19.35 15.37
CA SER A 445 5.91 18.98 16.70
C SER A 445 4.45 19.41 16.87
N ILE A 446 4.17 20.68 16.62
CA ILE A 446 2.83 21.26 16.76
C ILE A 446 1.86 20.59 15.77
N SER A 447 2.24 20.47 14.50
CA SER A 447 1.38 19.89 13.46
C SER A 447 1.00 18.43 13.76
N VAL A 448 1.97 17.59 14.10
CA VAL A 448 1.75 16.17 14.40
C VAL A 448 0.98 15.98 15.70
N ALA A 449 1.28 16.76 16.75
CA ALA A 449 0.55 16.70 18.01
C ALA A 449 -0.93 17.14 17.84
N LEU A 450 -1.18 18.20 17.07
CA LEU A 450 -2.55 18.65 16.76
C LEU A 450 -3.33 17.61 15.93
N SER A 451 -2.68 16.93 14.97
CA SER A 451 -3.33 15.84 14.22
C SER A 451 -3.69 14.66 15.12
N ALA A 452 -2.84 14.33 16.09
CA ALA A 452 -3.12 13.30 17.09
C ALA A 452 -4.32 13.67 17.99
N LEU A 453 -4.37 14.91 18.50
CA LEU A 453 -5.50 15.41 19.27
C LEU A 453 -6.79 15.42 18.45
N PHE A 454 -6.72 15.84 17.19
CA PHE A 454 -7.86 15.78 16.26
C PHE A 454 -8.41 14.36 16.13
N LEU A 455 -7.55 13.36 15.97
CA LEU A 455 -7.97 11.97 15.88
C LEU A 455 -8.60 11.48 17.19
N ILE A 456 -7.98 11.75 18.35
CA ILE A 456 -8.49 11.33 19.66
C ILE A 456 -9.89 11.92 19.90
N VAL A 457 -10.04 13.22 19.74
CA VAL A 457 -11.30 13.93 20.03
C VAL A 457 -12.39 13.50 19.06
N SER A 458 -12.07 13.40 17.76
CA SER A 458 -13.05 13.03 16.74
C SER A 458 -13.54 11.59 16.91
N PHE A 459 -12.65 10.62 17.17
CA PHE A 459 -13.06 9.23 17.40
C PHE A 459 -13.78 9.04 18.73
N TYR A 460 -13.39 9.74 19.78
CA TYR A 460 -14.12 9.74 21.04
C TYR A 460 -15.55 10.26 20.86
N TRP A 461 -15.72 11.36 20.13
CA TRP A 461 -17.04 11.90 19.82
C TRP A 461 -17.89 10.92 18.99
N LEU A 462 -17.29 10.23 17.99
CA LEU A 462 -17.97 9.22 17.20
C LEU A 462 -18.41 8.03 18.05
N ASP A 463 -17.56 7.57 18.96
CA ASP A 463 -17.86 6.43 19.84
C ASP A 463 -18.99 6.80 20.84
N CYS A 464 -18.98 8.01 21.40
CA CYS A 464 -20.06 8.51 22.26
C CYS A 464 -21.39 8.61 21.49
N ARG A 465 -21.36 9.10 20.25
CA ARG A 465 -22.55 9.19 19.40
C ARG A 465 -23.14 7.82 19.08
N ASP A 466 -22.28 6.85 18.72
CA ASP A 466 -22.72 5.49 18.38
C ASP A 466 -23.26 4.76 19.64
N ALA A 467 -22.75 5.04 20.84
CA ALA A 467 -23.27 4.55 22.11
C ALA A 467 -24.68 5.13 22.39
N ALA A 468 -24.85 6.45 22.25
CA ALA A 468 -26.14 7.12 22.45
C ALA A 468 -27.22 6.64 21.46
N GLN A 469 -26.84 6.29 20.22
CA GLN A 469 -27.79 5.73 19.26
C GLN A 469 -28.23 4.30 19.63
N LYS A 470 -27.36 3.50 20.24
CA LYS A 470 -27.73 2.16 20.75
C LYS A 470 -28.70 2.22 21.91
N ASP A 471 -28.51 3.17 22.84
CA ASP A 471 -29.39 3.33 24.01
C ASP A 471 -30.79 3.84 23.61
N ASN A 472 -30.90 4.61 22.53
CA ASN A 472 -32.17 5.16 22.02
C ASN A 472 -32.93 4.20 21.07
N SER A 473 -32.40 3.02 20.76
CA SER A 473 -33.14 2.00 20.00
C SER A 473 -34.11 1.29 20.92
N PRO A 474 -35.47 1.36 20.71
CA PRO A 474 -36.43 0.68 21.56
C PRO A 474 -36.16 -0.82 21.55
N ALA A 475 -36.08 -1.42 22.75
CA ALA A 475 -35.95 -2.85 22.96
C ALA A 475 -37.20 -3.57 22.42
N SER A 476 -37.22 -3.91 21.15
CA SER A 476 -38.20 -4.86 20.60
C SER A 476 -37.69 -6.26 20.93
N GLY A 477 -38.33 -6.86 21.95
CA GLY A 477 -38.10 -8.24 22.34
C GLY A 477 -38.49 -9.18 21.22
N SER A 478 -37.49 -9.77 20.56
CA SER A 478 -37.55 -11.07 19.89
C SER A 478 -36.11 -11.52 19.58
N PRO A 479 -35.72 -12.80 19.78
CA PRO A 479 -34.40 -13.25 19.48
C PRO A 479 -34.22 -13.40 17.99
N ALA A 480 -33.85 -12.33 17.29
CA ALA A 480 -33.46 -12.34 15.88
C ALA A 480 -31.94 -12.50 15.77
N LYS A 481 -31.53 -13.35 14.83
CA LYS A 481 -30.17 -13.62 14.37
C LYS A 481 -29.31 -12.36 14.28
N PRO A 482 -27.98 -12.41 14.43
CA PRO A 482 -27.13 -11.24 14.42
C PRO A 482 -27.25 -10.53 13.06
N ALA A 483 -28.01 -9.43 13.05
CA ALA A 483 -28.09 -8.53 11.92
C ALA A 483 -26.81 -7.70 11.86
N VAL A 484 -26.11 -7.82 10.75
CA VAL A 484 -25.07 -6.89 10.33
C VAL A 484 -25.68 -5.48 10.30
N THR A 485 -25.23 -4.60 11.15
CA THR A 485 -25.71 -3.22 11.24
C THR A 485 -25.34 -2.47 9.96
N LEU A 486 -26.26 -2.37 9.03
CA LEU A 486 -26.16 -1.49 7.87
C LEU A 486 -26.23 -0.03 8.38
N SER A 487 -25.13 0.67 8.37
CA SER A 487 -25.11 2.11 8.37
C SER A 487 -25.69 2.61 7.04
N THR A 488 -26.70 3.45 7.13
CA THR A 488 -27.38 4.26 6.11
C THR A 488 -26.96 4.00 4.66
N SER A 489 -27.78 3.24 3.94
CA SER A 489 -27.60 2.93 2.52
C SER A 489 -27.67 4.20 1.66
N CYS A 490 -26.52 4.61 1.10
CA CYS A 490 -26.54 5.37 -0.14
C CYS A 490 -27.00 4.41 -1.24
N GLN A 491 -28.23 4.55 -1.70
CA GLN A 491 -28.76 3.83 -2.85
C GLN A 491 -27.90 4.13 -4.09
N TYR A 492 -27.39 3.07 -4.67
CA TYR A 492 -26.71 3.10 -5.96
C TYR A 492 -27.68 3.57 -7.04
N SER A 493 -27.49 4.78 -7.56
CA SER A 493 -28.09 5.20 -8.82
C SER A 493 -27.31 4.53 -9.95
N SER A 494 -27.80 3.42 -10.45
CA SER A 494 -27.34 2.81 -11.70
C SER A 494 -27.69 3.76 -12.86
N VAL A 495 -26.65 4.28 -13.52
CA VAL A 495 -26.79 4.99 -14.80
C VAL A 495 -27.31 3.99 -15.84
N PRO A 496 -28.39 4.29 -16.58
CA PRO A 496 -28.88 3.43 -17.64
C PRO A 496 -27.90 3.43 -18.81
N THR A 497 -27.44 2.28 -19.23
CA THR A 497 -26.87 2.07 -20.56
C THR A 497 -27.99 2.08 -21.59
N ASP A 498 -27.96 3.09 -22.44
CA ASP A 498 -28.82 3.26 -23.60
C ASP A 498 -28.55 2.15 -24.63
N GLY A 499 -29.63 1.54 -25.16
CA GLY A 499 -29.62 0.78 -26.39
C GLY A 499 -30.09 -0.68 -26.29
N ASP A 500 -31.41 -0.97 -26.21
CA ASP A 500 -32.02 -1.71 -27.30
C ASP A 500 -33.57 -1.71 -27.24
N LYS A 501 -34.13 -1.84 -28.44
CA LYS A 501 -35.49 -1.58 -28.90
C LYS A 501 -36.54 -2.53 -28.34
N THR A 502 -37.69 -1.94 -28.03
CA THR A 502 -39.07 -2.38 -28.26
C THR A 502 -39.37 -3.85 -28.56
N TYR A 503 -40.21 -4.44 -27.71
CA TYR A 503 -41.40 -5.18 -28.15
C TYR A 503 -42.51 -5.10 -27.07
N ASN A 504 -43.64 -4.54 -27.49
CA ASN A 504 -44.93 -4.61 -26.79
C ASN A 504 -45.44 -6.05 -26.72
N LEU A 505 -46.02 -6.44 -25.59
CA LEU A 505 -47.28 -7.15 -25.59
C LEU A 505 -47.98 -7.06 -24.22
N SER A 506 -49.16 -6.65 -24.32
CA SER A 506 -50.26 -6.42 -23.42
C SER A 506 -50.70 -7.61 -22.54
N SER A 507 -51.46 -7.23 -21.45
CA SER A 507 -52.50 -8.01 -20.77
C SER A 507 -51.97 -9.05 -19.76
N GLU A 508 -52.41 -9.19 -18.54
CA GLU A 508 -53.76 -9.06 -17.94
C GLU A 508 -53.64 -9.01 -16.40
N ARG A 509 -54.57 -8.38 -15.79
CA ARG A 509 -54.87 -8.42 -14.34
C ARG A 509 -55.22 -9.84 -13.89
N GLU A 510 -54.92 -10.18 -12.64
CA GLU A 510 -55.95 -10.59 -11.69
C GLU A 510 -55.47 -10.64 -10.24
N ASN A 511 -56.35 -10.16 -9.38
CA ASN A 511 -56.37 -10.24 -7.92
C ASN A 511 -56.37 -11.70 -7.44
N ILE A 512 -55.94 -11.93 -6.21
CA ILE A 512 -56.70 -12.61 -5.15
C ILE A 512 -55.87 -12.57 -3.84
N THR A 513 -56.39 -11.92 -2.90
CA THR A 513 -56.64 -12.03 -1.46
C THR A 513 -56.32 -13.37 -0.77
N GLU A 514 -55.84 -13.25 0.49
CA GLU A 514 -56.02 -14.15 1.66
C GLU A 514 -55.29 -15.52 1.62
N ILE A 515 -54.38 -15.78 2.51
CA ILE A 515 -54.52 -16.10 3.95
C ILE A 515 -53.15 -15.88 4.64
#